data_2201b60868ed972dfd533ac56c91f451
#
_entry.id   2201b60868ed972dfd533ac56c91f451
#
_cell.length_a   1.000
_cell.length_b   1.000
_cell.length_c   1.000
_cell.angle_alpha   90.00
_cell.angle_beta   90.00
_cell.angle_gamma   90.00
#
_symmetry.space_group_name_H-M   'P 1'
#
loop_
_entity.id
_entity.type
_entity.pdbx_description
1 polymer ?
#
loop_
_entity_poly.entity_id
_entity_poly.type
_entity_poly.pdbx_seq_one_letter_code
_entity_poly.pdbx_strand_id
1 'polypeptide(L)'
;LFRSRCEIENWRWAGVPFYVRTGKRLPARVTEIVIHFKTTPHPVFSQNAPENKLIIRIQPDEAISMRFGLKKPGAGFEAKEVSMDFRYADLADSQVLTAYERLLLDAMKGDATLFARTDAVHAAWKFVQPILDYKEAGGRVHEYEAGTWGPVAAEKLIAKSGRVWRKPSGKMKKKV
;
A
#
# COMPACT_ATOMS: atom_id res chain seq x y z
N LEU A 1 15.76 5.21 0.51
CA LEU A 1 14.54 4.57 1.03
C LEU A 1 13.95 5.41 2.15
N PHE A 2 12.67 5.72 2.03
CA PHE A 2 11.88 6.36 3.07
C PHE A 2 10.94 5.33 3.69
N ARG A 3 10.89 5.28 5.02
CA ARG A 3 9.90 4.52 5.78
C ARG A 3 9.42 5.35 6.95
N SER A 4 8.13 5.46 7.12
CA SER A 4 7.54 6.17 8.25
C SER A 4 6.30 5.45 8.77
N ARG A 5 5.98 5.74 10.03
CA ARG A 5 4.67 5.51 10.62
C ARG A 5 4.04 6.87 10.82
N CYS A 6 2.85 7.04 10.26
CA CYS A 6 2.06 8.26 10.35
C CYS A 6 0.74 7.96 11.07
N GLU A 7 0.20 8.96 11.72
CA GLU A 7 -1.11 8.92 12.37
C GLU A 7 -1.93 10.13 11.91
N ILE A 8 -3.24 9.98 11.81
CA ILE A 8 -4.16 11.03 11.40
C ILE A 8 -5.18 11.22 12.51
N GLU A 9 -5.06 12.33 13.23
CA GLU A 9 -5.88 12.66 14.38
C GLU A 9 -7.22 13.28 13.96
N ASN A 10 -8.11 12.46 13.44
CA ASN A 10 -9.49 12.81 13.17
C ASN A 10 -10.43 11.65 13.54
N TRP A 11 -11.73 11.92 13.62
CA TRP A 11 -12.71 10.93 14.06
C TRP A 11 -12.75 9.66 13.20
N ARG A 12 -12.33 9.74 11.92
CA ARG A 12 -12.30 8.60 10.99
C ARG A 12 -11.08 7.71 11.18
N TRP A 13 -9.92 8.32 11.40
CA TRP A 13 -8.63 7.64 11.33
C TRP A 13 -7.87 7.58 12.66
N ALA A 14 -8.39 8.20 13.74
CA ALA A 14 -7.76 8.13 15.05
C ALA A 14 -7.50 6.68 15.47
N GLY A 15 -6.27 6.40 15.91
CA GLY A 15 -5.83 5.06 16.30
C GLY A 15 -5.53 4.09 15.14
N VAL A 16 -5.59 4.55 13.88
CA VAL A 16 -5.18 3.74 12.71
C VAL A 16 -3.76 4.13 12.30
N PRO A 17 -2.77 3.25 12.44
CA PRO A 17 -1.40 3.54 12.02
C PRO A 17 -1.26 3.37 10.50
N PHE A 18 -0.64 4.35 9.85
CA PHE A 18 -0.28 4.33 8.44
C PHE A 18 1.21 4.07 8.30
N TYR A 19 1.58 2.99 7.63
CA TYR A 19 2.96 2.66 7.34
C TYR A 19 3.27 2.96 5.88
N VAL A 20 4.19 3.89 5.64
CA VAL A 20 4.59 4.30 4.29
C VAL A 20 5.99 3.77 4.00
N ARG A 21 6.17 3.15 2.83
CA ARG A 21 7.47 2.74 2.32
C ARG A 21 7.60 3.17 0.86
N THR A 22 8.63 3.94 0.57
CA THR A 22 8.98 4.33 -0.80
C THR A 22 10.49 4.36 -0.97
N GLY A 23 11.01 4.11 -2.17
CA GLY A 23 12.44 4.13 -2.44
C GLY A 23 12.78 3.85 -3.88
N LYS A 24 14.01 4.18 -4.25
CA LYS A 24 14.62 3.88 -5.55
C LYS A 24 15.26 2.49 -5.51
N ARG A 25 15.37 1.85 -6.67
CA ARG A 25 16.10 0.57 -6.85
C ARG A 25 15.62 -0.54 -5.90
N LEU A 26 14.34 -0.56 -5.53
CA LEU A 26 13.72 -1.65 -4.80
C LEU A 26 13.58 -2.88 -5.71
N PRO A 27 13.40 -4.11 -5.16
CA PRO A 27 13.30 -5.35 -5.93
C PRO A 27 12.14 -5.38 -6.94
N ALA A 28 11.10 -4.59 -6.70
CA ALA A 28 9.95 -4.48 -7.59
C ALA A 28 9.49 -3.02 -7.71
N ARG A 29 9.11 -2.62 -8.94
CA ARG A 29 8.44 -1.34 -9.19
C ARG A 29 6.94 -1.55 -9.03
N VAL A 30 6.42 -1.25 -7.85
CA VAL A 30 5.01 -1.44 -7.49
C VAL A 30 4.55 -0.30 -6.61
N THR A 31 3.33 0.17 -6.86
CA THR A 31 2.61 1.04 -5.93
C THR A 31 1.33 0.33 -5.51
N GLU A 32 1.18 0.07 -4.23
CA GLU A 32 -0.01 -0.57 -3.68
C GLU A 32 -0.37 0.00 -2.30
N ILE A 33 -1.65 -0.02 -1.98
CA ILE A 33 -2.18 0.28 -0.65
C ILE A 33 -2.70 -1.05 -0.10
N VAL A 34 -2.31 -1.39 1.13
CA VAL A 34 -2.76 -2.60 1.80
C VAL A 34 -3.46 -2.23 3.09
N ILE A 35 -4.73 -2.56 3.19
CA ILE A 35 -5.54 -2.34 4.37
C ILE A 35 -5.68 -3.68 5.10
N HIS A 36 -5.13 -3.75 6.31
CA HIS A 36 -5.30 -4.89 7.21
C HIS A 36 -6.50 -4.63 8.11
N PHE A 37 -7.50 -5.50 8.04
CA PHE A 37 -8.63 -5.43 8.94
C PHE A 37 -8.25 -5.93 10.32
N LYS A 38 -8.89 -5.39 11.35
CA LYS A 38 -8.73 -5.90 12.71
C LYS A 38 -9.21 -7.34 12.81
N THR A 39 -8.54 -8.12 13.64
CA THR A 39 -9.02 -9.47 13.99
C THR A 39 -10.35 -9.39 14.75
N THR A 40 -11.19 -10.39 14.58
CA THR A 40 -12.44 -10.48 15.33
C THR A 40 -12.14 -10.71 16.82
N PRO A 41 -12.86 -10.07 17.74
CA PRO A 41 -12.65 -10.27 19.18
C PRO A 41 -12.86 -11.73 19.61
N HIS A 42 -13.77 -12.43 18.95
CA HIS A 42 -14.09 -13.84 19.23
C HIS A 42 -13.94 -14.64 17.93
N PRO A 43 -12.74 -15.21 17.67
CA PRO A 43 -12.53 -16.03 16.48
C PRO A 43 -13.33 -17.33 16.62
N VAL A 44 -14.25 -17.58 15.68
CA VAL A 44 -15.01 -18.84 15.57
C VAL A 44 -14.09 -19.96 15.04
N PHE A 45 -13.06 -19.60 14.27
CA PHE A 45 -12.05 -20.51 13.76
C PHE A 45 -10.78 -20.42 14.62
N SER A 46 -9.84 -21.34 14.41
CA SER A 46 -8.58 -21.37 15.16
C SER A 46 -7.91 -20.00 15.23
N GLN A 47 -7.13 -19.75 16.29
CA GLN A 47 -6.36 -18.51 16.48
C GLN A 47 -5.41 -18.17 15.30
N ASN A 48 -5.15 -19.14 14.43
CA ASN A 48 -4.33 -19.00 13.22
C ASN A 48 -5.16 -18.72 11.95
N ALA A 49 -6.41 -18.23 12.08
CA ALA A 49 -7.19 -17.84 10.92
C ALA A 49 -6.47 -16.70 10.15
N PRO A 50 -6.44 -16.76 8.79
CA PRO A 50 -5.81 -15.72 7.99
C PRO A 50 -6.44 -14.35 8.24
N GLU A 51 -5.62 -13.30 8.34
CA GLU A 51 -6.09 -11.93 8.42
C GLU A 51 -6.83 -11.53 7.14
N ASN A 52 -7.95 -10.83 7.30
CA ASN A 52 -8.63 -10.21 6.17
C ASN A 52 -7.86 -8.96 5.75
N LYS A 53 -7.66 -8.80 4.43
CA LYS A 53 -6.94 -7.64 3.88
C LYS A 53 -7.46 -7.25 2.52
N LEU A 54 -7.50 -5.94 2.28
CA LEU A 54 -7.79 -5.35 0.99
C LEU A 54 -6.49 -4.81 0.39
N ILE A 55 -6.17 -5.20 -0.83
CA ILE A 55 -4.99 -4.76 -1.56
C ILE A 55 -5.46 -3.99 -2.78
N ILE A 56 -5.11 -2.71 -2.84
CA ILE A 56 -5.38 -1.83 -3.98
C ILE A 56 -4.05 -1.61 -4.69
N ARG A 57 -3.90 -2.18 -5.86
CA ARG A 57 -2.73 -2.00 -6.69
C ARG A 57 -2.97 -0.85 -7.67
N ILE A 58 -2.12 0.18 -7.57
CA ILE A 58 -2.19 1.38 -8.40
C ILE A 58 -1.34 1.19 -9.66
N GLN A 59 -0.15 0.55 -9.52
CA GLN A 59 0.74 0.25 -10.64
C GLN A 59 1.77 -0.85 -10.30
N PRO A 60 2.25 -1.63 -11.27
CA PRO A 60 1.65 -1.89 -12.57
C PRO A 60 0.42 -2.78 -12.40
N ASP A 61 -0.34 -2.99 -13.46
CA ASP A 61 -1.51 -3.87 -13.48
C ASP A 61 -2.55 -3.47 -12.40
N GLU A 62 -3.25 -2.36 -12.63
CA GLU A 62 -4.27 -1.82 -11.73
C GLU A 62 -5.29 -2.87 -11.32
N ALA A 63 -5.46 -3.07 -10.02
CA ALA A 63 -6.28 -4.16 -9.50
C ALA A 63 -6.71 -3.94 -8.05
N ILE A 64 -7.81 -4.57 -7.69
CA ILE A 64 -8.29 -4.68 -6.31
C ILE A 64 -8.34 -6.17 -5.95
N SER A 65 -7.76 -6.53 -4.82
CA SER A 65 -7.75 -7.91 -4.30
C SER A 65 -8.24 -7.93 -2.87
N MET A 66 -9.34 -8.63 -2.61
CA MET A 66 -9.81 -8.90 -1.26
C MET A 66 -9.33 -10.29 -0.84
N ARG A 67 -8.62 -10.39 0.26
CA ARG A 67 -8.18 -11.65 0.84
C ARG A 67 -8.84 -11.87 2.19
N PHE A 68 -9.34 -13.07 2.42
CA PHE A 68 -10.05 -13.42 3.65
C PHE A 68 -9.96 -14.90 3.95
N GLY A 69 -10.19 -15.24 5.22
CA GLY A 69 -10.28 -16.62 5.66
C GLY A 69 -11.64 -17.22 5.34
N LEU A 70 -11.66 -18.36 4.65
CA LEU A 70 -12.86 -19.14 4.39
C LEU A 70 -12.72 -20.52 5.03
N LYS A 71 -13.77 -21.01 5.68
CA LYS A 71 -13.81 -22.37 6.21
C LYS A 71 -13.64 -23.37 5.07
N LYS A 72 -12.72 -24.33 5.23
CA LYS A 72 -12.65 -25.45 4.29
C LYS A 72 -13.94 -26.27 4.31
N PRO A 73 -14.49 -26.69 3.17
CA PRO A 73 -15.57 -27.67 3.13
C PRO A 73 -15.16 -28.96 3.85
N GLY A 74 -16.10 -29.61 4.51
CA GLY A 74 -15.90 -30.85 5.26
C GLY A 74 -15.88 -30.68 6.78
N ALA A 75 -15.43 -31.73 7.47
CA ALA A 75 -15.35 -31.76 8.92
C ALA A 75 -14.24 -30.83 9.47
N GLY A 76 -14.45 -30.27 10.65
CA GLY A 76 -13.51 -29.40 11.32
C GLY A 76 -13.70 -27.91 11.05
N PHE A 77 -12.92 -27.08 11.78
CA PHE A 77 -12.98 -25.62 11.75
C PHE A 77 -11.70 -25.01 11.18
N GLU A 78 -11.14 -25.62 10.12
CA GLU A 78 -9.97 -25.09 9.44
C GLU A 78 -10.35 -23.96 8.48
N ALA A 79 -9.64 -22.84 8.57
CA ALA A 79 -9.76 -21.72 7.64
C ALA A 79 -8.59 -21.71 6.65
N LYS A 80 -8.88 -21.39 5.39
CA LYS A 80 -7.89 -21.18 4.32
C LYS A 80 -8.03 -19.77 3.76
N GLU A 81 -6.89 -19.10 3.48
CA GLU A 81 -6.91 -17.82 2.78
C GLU A 81 -7.41 -18.04 1.33
N VAL A 82 -8.41 -17.27 0.96
CA VAL A 82 -8.92 -17.18 -0.41
C VAL A 82 -8.84 -15.74 -0.90
N SER A 83 -8.85 -15.52 -2.21
CA SER A 83 -8.84 -14.20 -2.80
C SER A 83 -9.97 -14.02 -3.80
N MET A 84 -10.55 -12.82 -3.81
CA MET A 84 -11.33 -12.27 -4.91
C MET A 84 -10.50 -11.18 -5.55
N ASP A 85 -10.18 -11.36 -6.82
CA ASP A 85 -9.29 -10.46 -7.55
C ASP A 85 -10.07 -9.82 -8.71
N PHE A 86 -10.00 -8.49 -8.80
CA PHE A 86 -10.56 -7.69 -9.86
C PHE A 86 -9.42 -6.92 -10.54
N ARG A 87 -9.40 -6.90 -11.87
CA ARG A 87 -8.42 -6.15 -12.67
C ARG A 87 -9.12 -5.17 -13.57
N TYR A 88 -8.64 -3.96 -13.62
CA TYR A 88 -9.18 -2.95 -14.52
C TYR A 88 -8.99 -3.30 -15.98
N ALA A 89 -7.91 -3.99 -16.33
CA ALA A 89 -7.69 -4.49 -17.69
C ALA A 89 -8.77 -5.47 -18.17
N ASP A 90 -9.44 -6.18 -17.26
CA ASP A 90 -10.51 -7.13 -17.62
C ASP A 90 -11.83 -6.41 -17.99
N LEU A 91 -11.95 -5.10 -17.71
CA LEU A 91 -13.09 -4.26 -18.09
C LEU A 91 -12.87 -3.44 -19.36
N ALA A 92 -11.65 -3.39 -19.87
CA ALA A 92 -11.30 -2.50 -20.96
C ALA A 92 -11.64 -3.17 -22.30
N ASP A 93 -12.72 -2.74 -22.92
CA ASP A 93 -13.07 -3.09 -24.32
C ASP A 93 -12.20 -2.32 -25.34
N SER A 94 -11.39 -1.35 -24.88
CA SER A 94 -10.54 -0.49 -25.70
C SER A 94 -9.24 -0.16 -24.99
N GLN A 95 -8.29 0.40 -25.73
CA GLN A 95 -7.00 0.83 -25.19
C GLN A 95 -7.19 1.90 -24.11
N VAL A 96 -6.80 1.58 -22.88
CA VAL A 96 -6.84 2.52 -21.75
C VAL A 96 -5.74 3.57 -21.93
N LEU A 97 -6.12 4.85 -21.86
CA LEU A 97 -5.17 5.96 -21.89
C LEU A 97 -4.17 5.84 -20.72
N THR A 98 -2.92 6.16 -20.97
CA THR A 98 -1.94 6.29 -19.92
C THR A 98 -2.29 7.45 -18.98
N ALA A 99 -1.75 7.45 -17.75
CA ALA A 99 -2.04 8.51 -16.78
C ALA A 99 -1.70 9.92 -17.31
N TYR A 100 -0.61 10.07 -18.06
CA TYR A 100 -0.23 11.36 -18.65
C TYR A 100 -1.13 11.78 -19.81
N GLU A 101 -1.52 10.86 -20.69
CA GLU A 101 -2.47 11.15 -21.77
C GLU A 101 -3.81 11.62 -21.20
N ARG A 102 -4.29 10.98 -20.14
CA ARG A 102 -5.52 11.38 -19.45
C ARG A 102 -5.39 12.78 -18.85
N LEU A 103 -4.32 13.07 -18.10
CA LEU A 103 -4.10 14.39 -17.52
C LEU A 103 -3.97 15.50 -18.55
N LEU A 104 -3.28 15.25 -19.68
CA LEU A 104 -3.19 16.21 -20.77
C LEU A 104 -4.56 16.50 -21.39
N LEU A 105 -5.36 15.47 -21.60
CA LEU A 105 -6.73 15.62 -22.11
C LEU A 105 -7.60 16.42 -21.14
N ASP A 106 -7.53 16.13 -19.85
CA ASP A 106 -8.28 16.85 -18.82
C ASP A 106 -7.86 18.31 -18.73
N ALA A 107 -6.55 18.61 -18.84
CA ALA A 107 -6.03 19.98 -18.91
C ALA A 107 -6.59 20.75 -20.11
N MET A 108 -6.60 20.13 -21.29
CA MET A 108 -7.18 20.75 -22.51
C MET A 108 -8.67 20.99 -22.38
N LYS A 109 -9.40 20.16 -21.65
CA LYS A 109 -10.84 20.30 -21.38
C LYS A 109 -11.16 21.26 -20.22
N GLY A 110 -10.16 21.73 -19.48
CA GLY A 110 -10.34 22.52 -18.25
C GLY A 110 -10.90 21.70 -17.09
N ASP A 111 -10.82 20.38 -17.13
CA ASP A 111 -11.27 19.50 -16.04
C ASP A 111 -10.17 19.36 -14.98
N ALA A 112 -10.37 19.97 -13.82
CA ALA A 112 -9.42 19.97 -12.71
C ALA A 112 -9.57 18.79 -11.76
N THR A 113 -10.48 17.84 -12.02
CA THR A 113 -10.86 16.77 -11.06
C THR A 113 -9.67 15.91 -10.62
N LEU A 114 -8.74 15.59 -11.50
CA LEU A 114 -7.57 14.76 -11.20
C LEU A 114 -6.32 15.54 -10.79
N PHE A 115 -6.39 16.88 -10.75
CA PHE A 115 -5.25 17.72 -10.38
C PHE A 115 -5.23 18.00 -8.88
N ALA A 116 -4.02 17.97 -8.29
CA ALA A 116 -3.84 18.34 -6.90
C ALA A 116 -4.06 19.87 -6.70
N ARG A 117 -4.83 20.24 -5.70
CA ARG A 117 -5.00 21.63 -5.30
C ARG A 117 -3.70 22.17 -4.68
N THR A 118 -3.43 23.45 -4.87
CA THR A 118 -2.21 24.10 -4.37
C THR A 118 -2.06 23.99 -2.85
N ASP A 119 -3.14 24.16 -2.10
CA ASP A 119 -3.14 24.01 -0.64
C ASP A 119 -2.78 22.59 -0.18
N ALA A 120 -3.27 21.56 -0.89
CA ALA A 120 -2.91 20.16 -0.61
C ALA A 120 -1.42 19.91 -0.90
N VAL A 121 -0.87 20.49 -1.96
CA VAL A 121 0.57 20.41 -2.28
C VAL A 121 1.39 21.07 -1.19
N HIS A 122 1.03 22.28 -0.75
CA HIS A 122 1.71 22.96 0.34
C HIS A 122 1.64 22.18 1.66
N ALA A 123 0.49 21.58 2.00
CA ALA A 123 0.35 20.76 3.19
C ALA A 123 1.25 19.51 3.12
N ALA A 124 1.34 18.87 1.94
CA ALA A 124 2.21 17.72 1.74
C ALA A 124 3.70 18.08 1.91
N TRP A 125 4.15 19.22 1.38
CA TRP A 125 5.51 19.71 1.59
C TRP A 125 5.78 20.01 3.06
N LYS A 126 4.85 20.72 3.74
CA LYS A 126 4.97 20.99 5.17
C LYS A 126 5.10 19.72 6.01
N PHE A 127 4.39 18.65 5.62
CA PHE A 127 4.47 17.35 6.29
C PHE A 127 5.85 16.69 6.18
N VAL A 128 6.53 16.82 5.04
CA VAL A 128 7.85 16.19 4.84
C VAL A 128 9.02 17.09 5.22
N GLN A 129 8.80 18.40 5.37
CA GLN A 129 9.86 19.37 5.66
C GLN A 129 10.75 19.01 6.86
N PRO A 130 10.21 18.55 8.02
CA PRO A 130 11.06 18.18 9.16
C PRO A 130 12.05 17.05 8.86
N ILE A 131 11.73 16.19 7.89
CA ILE A 131 12.62 15.10 7.46
C ILE A 131 13.76 15.64 6.60
N LEU A 132 13.46 16.62 5.76
CA LEU A 132 14.47 17.31 4.94
C LEU A 132 15.43 18.11 5.83
N ASP A 133 14.89 18.86 6.79
CA ASP A 133 15.67 19.65 7.75
C ASP A 133 16.60 18.74 8.58
N TYR A 134 16.10 17.59 9.04
CA TYR A 134 16.93 16.60 9.74
C TYR A 134 18.09 16.11 8.88
N LYS A 135 17.84 15.84 7.61
CA LYS A 135 18.88 15.43 6.66
C LYS A 135 19.92 16.52 6.43
N GLU A 136 19.48 17.75 6.23
CA GLU A 136 20.34 18.93 6.02
C GLU A 136 21.21 19.23 7.24
N ALA A 137 20.67 19.02 8.44
CA ALA A 137 21.41 19.13 9.70
C ALA A 137 22.42 18.00 9.94
N GLY A 138 22.69 17.16 8.95
CA GLY A 138 23.63 16.03 9.06
C GLY A 138 23.06 14.80 9.77
N GLY A 139 21.75 14.67 9.84
CA GLY A 139 21.06 13.53 10.41
C GLY A 139 21.45 12.21 9.72
N ARG A 140 21.50 11.13 10.49
CA ARG A 140 21.97 9.83 10.01
C ARG A 140 21.03 9.26 8.95
N VAL A 141 21.56 9.00 7.76
CA VAL A 141 20.88 8.31 6.66
C VAL A 141 21.43 6.88 6.55
N HIS A 142 20.55 5.89 6.52
CA HIS A 142 20.94 4.49 6.34
C HIS A 142 21.00 4.14 4.87
N GLU A 143 22.13 3.65 4.43
CA GLU A 143 22.30 3.09 3.08
C GLU A 143 21.68 1.69 2.98
N TYR A 144 21.39 1.26 1.76
CA TYR A 144 20.92 -0.09 1.46
C TYR A 144 21.37 -0.52 0.06
N GLU A 145 21.56 -1.80 -0.09
CA GLU A 145 21.95 -2.41 -1.35
C GLU A 145 20.81 -2.34 -2.38
N ALA A 146 21.15 -2.07 -3.64
CA ALA A 146 20.21 -2.08 -4.74
C ALA A 146 19.60 -3.47 -4.93
N GLY A 147 18.29 -3.52 -5.26
CA GLY A 147 17.58 -4.79 -5.39
C GLY A 147 17.12 -5.38 -4.06
N THR A 148 17.36 -4.70 -2.92
CA THR A 148 16.86 -5.10 -1.61
C THR A 148 15.66 -4.28 -1.17
N TRP A 149 14.94 -4.77 -0.15
CA TRP A 149 13.79 -4.04 0.42
C TRP A 149 14.20 -2.94 1.41
N GLY A 150 15.48 -2.65 1.52
CA GLY A 150 16.03 -1.56 2.33
C GLY A 150 16.83 -2.04 3.53
N PRO A 151 17.33 -1.11 4.36
CA PRO A 151 18.20 -1.43 5.49
C PRO A 151 17.45 -2.20 6.58
N VAL A 152 18.16 -3.11 7.29
CA VAL A 152 17.62 -3.89 8.41
C VAL A 152 17.04 -2.98 9.51
N ALA A 153 17.66 -1.80 9.72
CA ALA A 153 17.17 -0.82 10.70
C ALA A 153 15.72 -0.39 10.43
N ALA A 154 15.28 -0.39 9.18
CA ALA A 154 13.93 -0.01 8.79
C ALA A 154 12.88 -1.09 9.08
N GLU A 155 13.28 -2.36 9.26
CA GLU A 155 12.38 -3.43 9.70
C GLU A 155 11.95 -3.22 11.15
N LYS A 156 12.83 -2.66 11.99
CA LYS A 156 12.54 -2.38 13.40
C LYS A 156 11.37 -1.42 13.61
N LEU A 157 11.12 -0.54 12.63
CA LEU A 157 10.03 0.44 12.73
C LEU A 157 8.65 -0.25 12.80
N ILE A 158 8.40 -1.22 11.94
CA ILE A 158 7.11 -1.92 11.88
C ILE A 158 7.04 -3.08 12.89
N ALA A 159 8.18 -3.72 13.16
CA ALA A 159 8.27 -4.83 14.11
C ALA A 159 7.86 -4.45 15.53
N LYS A 160 8.07 -3.19 15.96
CA LYS A 160 7.59 -2.66 17.25
C LYS A 160 6.07 -2.81 17.44
N SER A 161 5.32 -2.90 16.36
CA SER A 161 3.86 -3.09 16.37
C SER A 161 3.43 -4.53 16.07
N GLY A 162 4.38 -5.49 16.11
CA GLY A 162 4.10 -6.90 15.79
C GLY A 162 3.79 -7.17 14.31
N ARG A 163 4.09 -6.21 13.41
CA ARG A 163 3.79 -6.30 11.99
C ARG A 163 5.04 -6.49 11.15
N VAL A 164 4.84 -6.91 9.91
CA VAL A 164 5.92 -7.08 8.92
C VAL A 164 5.57 -6.35 7.62
N TRP A 165 6.62 -5.85 6.94
CA TRP A 165 6.44 -5.25 5.63
C TRP A 165 6.05 -6.31 4.60
N ARG A 166 4.97 -6.07 3.89
CA ARG A 166 4.64 -6.86 2.71
C ARG A 166 5.73 -6.68 1.65
N LYS A 167 6.09 -7.77 0.97
CA LYS A 167 7.01 -7.79 -0.17
C LYS A 167 6.16 -8.03 -1.44
N PRO A 168 5.71 -6.99 -2.14
CA PRO A 168 4.89 -7.16 -3.33
C PRO A 168 5.69 -7.77 -4.47
N SER A 169 5.04 -8.58 -5.30
CA SER A 169 5.58 -9.06 -6.58
C SER A 169 5.34 -8.02 -7.68
N GLY A 170 6.27 -7.88 -8.63
CA GLY A 170 6.14 -6.96 -9.76
C GLY A 170 4.96 -7.27 -10.69
N LYS A 171 4.48 -8.52 -10.71
CA LYS A 171 3.30 -8.95 -11.49
C LYS A 171 2.29 -9.62 -10.58
N MET A 172 1.01 -9.37 -10.80
CA MET A 172 -0.02 -10.20 -10.19
C MET A 172 0.00 -11.58 -10.86
N LYS A 173 -0.05 -12.64 -10.05
CA LYS A 173 -0.14 -14.00 -10.60
C LYS A 173 -1.45 -14.10 -11.39
N LYS A 174 -1.38 -14.47 -12.67
CA LYS A 174 -2.57 -14.91 -13.41
C LYS A 174 -3.07 -16.17 -12.69
N LYS A 175 -4.35 -16.21 -12.35
CA LYS A 175 -4.99 -17.50 -12.05
C LYS A 175 -5.00 -18.29 -13.36
N VAL A 176 -4.37 -19.45 -13.38
CA VAL A 176 -4.57 -20.50 -14.38
C VAL A 176 -5.91 -21.14 -14.09
#